data_f00b6794a3843c7fe0ac70bbcd8a6472
#
_entry.id   f00b6794a3843c7fe0ac70bbcd8a6472
#
_cell.length_a   1.000
_cell.length_b   1.000
_cell.length_c   1.000
_cell.angle_alpha   90.00
_cell.angle_beta   90.00
_cell.angle_gamma   90.00
#
_symmetry.space_group_name_H-M   'P 1'
#
loop_
_entity.id
_entity.type
_entity.pdbx_description
1 polymer ?
#
loop_
_entity_poly.entity_id
_entity_poly.type
_entity_poly.pdbx_seq_one_letter_code
_entity_poly.pdbx_strand_id
1 'polypeptide(L)'
;MAESTVTADSKLTSSDTRRRIWAIVGASSGNLVEWFDFYVYSFCSLYFAHIFFPSGNTTTQLLQTAGVFAAGFLMRPIGGWLFGRIADKHGRKKSMLLSVCMMCFGSLVIACLPGYETIGTWAPALLLLARLFQGLSVGGEYGTSATYMSEVAVEGRKGFYASF
;
A
#
# COMPACT_ATOMS: atom_id res chain seq x y z
N MET A 1 10.96 50.73 -20.89
CA MET A 1 9.80 49.86 -21.15
C MET A 1 10.18 48.45 -20.78
N ALA A 2 10.08 48.16 -19.54
CA ALA A 2 10.28 46.76 -19.01
C ALA A 2 9.59 46.70 -17.66
N GLU A 3 8.27 46.51 -17.71
CA GLU A 3 7.50 46.33 -16.49
C GLU A 3 6.13 45.77 -16.89
N SER A 4 5.98 44.48 -16.82
CA SER A 4 4.69 43.77 -16.72
C SER A 4 4.77 42.26 -16.98
N THR A 5 5.65 41.57 -16.29
CA THR A 5 5.60 40.10 -16.25
C THR A 5 5.78 39.53 -14.85
N VAL A 6 5.31 40.24 -13.84
CA VAL A 6 5.24 39.70 -12.47
C VAL A 6 3.83 39.97 -11.99
N THR A 7 2.96 39.00 -12.11
CA THR A 7 1.79 38.75 -11.25
C THR A 7 0.86 37.73 -11.91
N ALA A 8 1.32 36.54 -12.11
CA ALA A 8 0.44 35.37 -12.13
C ALA A 8 0.63 34.56 -10.87
N ASP A 9 0.68 35.23 -9.73
CA ASP A 9 0.43 34.61 -8.44
C ASP A 9 -1.08 34.36 -8.40
N SER A 10 -1.48 33.27 -9.08
CA SER A 10 -2.84 32.81 -9.12
C SER A 10 -3.25 32.55 -7.68
N LYS A 11 -4.02 33.46 -7.10
CA LYS A 11 -4.72 33.28 -5.83
C LYS A 11 -5.43 31.94 -5.93
N LEU A 12 -4.83 30.90 -5.36
CA LEU A 12 -5.43 29.59 -5.26
C LEU A 12 -6.81 29.79 -4.65
N THR A 13 -7.84 29.54 -5.42
CA THR A 13 -9.21 29.67 -4.94
C THR A 13 -9.37 28.69 -3.77
N SER A 14 -10.12 29.06 -2.74
CA SER A 14 -10.34 28.21 -1.57
C SER A 14 -10.85 26.82 -1.94
N SER A 15 -11.58 26.69 -3.05
CA SER A 15 -12.02 25.42 -3.64
C SER A 15 -10.85 24.58 -4.16
N ASP A 16 -9.83 25.19 -4.78
CA ASP A 16 -8.66 24.48 -5.29
C ASP A 16 -7.79 23.97 -4.16
N THR A 17 -7.61 24.79 -3.12
CA THR A 17 -6.90 24.39 -1.90
C THR A 17 -7.60 23.23 -1.21
N ARG A 18 -8.93 23.27 -1.08
CA ARG A 18 -9.72 22.18 -0.49
C ARG A 18 -9.60 20.89 -1.30
N ARG A 19 -9.66 20.97 -2.62
CA ARG A 19 -9.51 19.83 -3.51
C ARG A 19 -8.12 19.18 -3.38
N ARG A 20 -7.06 19.99 -3.26
CA ARG A 20 -5.69 19.52 -3.05
C ARG A 20 -5.52 18.85 -1.68
N ILE A 21 -6.07 19.42 -0.62
CA ILE A 21 -6.05 18.82 0.73
C ILE A 21 -6.73 17.45 0.71
N TRP A 22 -7.91 17.32 0.12
CA TRP A 22 -8.60 16.04 0.01
C TRP A 22 -7.83 15.02 -0.83
N ALA A 23 -7.13 15.45 -1.86
CA ALA A 23 -6.26 14.59 -2.65
C ALA A 23 -5.08 14.04 -1.82
N ILE A 24 -4.46 14.88 -0.98
CA ILE A 24 -3.37 14.51 -0.09
C ILE A 24 -3.88 13.56 1.00
N VAL A 25 -4.99 13.87 1.66
CA VAL A 25 -5.62 13.01 2.68
C VAL A 25 -5.94 11.63 2.08
N GLY A 26 -6.50 11.59 0.87
CA GLY A 26 -6.80 10.34 0.18
C GLY A 26 -5.54 9.51 -0.12
N ALA A 27 -4.45 10.15 -0.58
CA ALA A 27 -3.20 9.46 -0.85
C ALA A 27 -2.52 8.96 0.44
N SER A 28 -2.53 9.79 1.49
CA SER A 28 -1.93 9.42 2.79
C SER A 28 -2.73 8.34 3.53
N SER A 29 -4.05 8.27 3.32
CA SER A 29 -4.88 7.23 3.95
C SER A 29 -4.54 5.83 3.44
N GLY A 30 -4.18 5.68 2.17
CA GLY A 30 -3.71 4.41 1.63
C GLY A 30 -2.45 3.92 2.35
N ASN A 31 -1.45 4.78 2.46
CA ASN A 31 -0.21 4.48 3.18
C ASN A 31 -0.46 4.15 4.67
N LEU A 32 -1.38 4.84 5.33
CA LEU A 32 -1.75 4.55 6.72
C LEU A 32 -2.36 3.15 6.85
N VAL A 33 -3.26 2.76 5.96
CA VAL A 33 -3.88 1.42 5.95
C VAL A 33 -2.83 0.33 5.69
N GLU A 34 -1.85 0.59 4.82
CA GLU A 34 -0.72 -0.31 4.56
C GLU A 34 0.08 -0.59 5.82
N TRP A 35 0.52 0.47 6.52
CA TRP A 35 1.27 0.33 7.76
C TRP A 35 0.45 -0.34 8.86
N PHE A 36 -0.83 -0.03 8.93
CA PHE A 36 -1.75 -0.69 9.86
C PHE A 36 -1.83 -2.19 9.60
N ASP A 37 -1.96 -2.64 8.34
CA ASP A 37 -1.99 -4.07 7.98
C ASP A 37 -0.69 -4.77 8.40
N PHE A 38 0.47 -4.12 8.23
CA PHE A 38 1.75 -4.67 8.67
C PHE A 38 1.83 -4.84 10.18
N TYR A 39 1.43 -3.83 10.94
CA TYR A 39 1.42 -3.91 12.39
C TYR A 39 0.45 -4.97 12.88
N VAL A 40 -0.77 -5.00 12.35
CA VAL A 40 -1.78 -6.00 12.73
C VAL A 40 -1.27 -7.40 12.45
N TYR A 41 -0.70 -7.66 11.28
CA TYR A 41 -0.13 -8.97 10.97
C TYR A 41 0.98 -9.36 11.94
N SER A 42 1.91 -8.45 12.20
CA SER A 42 3.05 -8.69 13.11
C SER A 42 2.59 -8.98 14.53
N PHE A 43 1.70 -8.17 15.08
CA PHE A 43 1.20 -8.36 16.45
C PHE A 43 0.29 -9.58 16.57
N CYS A 44 -0.59 -9.81 15.60
CA CYS A 44 -1.50 -10.95 15.62
C CYS A 44 -0.81 -12.26 15.25
N SER A 45 0.43 -12.26 14.73
CA SER A 45 1.17 -13.46 14.37
C SER A 45 1.27 -14.47 15.52
N LEU A 46 1.42 -13.99 16.75
CA LEU A 46 1.42 -14.82 17.95
C LEU A 46 0.11 -15.61 18.15
N TYR A 47 -0.99 -15.05 17.69
CA TYR A 47 -2.32 -15.65 17.86
C TYR A 47 -2.70 -16.57 16.71
N PHE A 48 -2.37 -16.22 15.45
CA PHE A 48 -2.81 -17.01 14.32
C PHE A 48 -1.76 -17.97 13.76
N ALA A 49 -0.48 -17.86 14.18
CA ALA A 49 0.58 -18.73 13.67
C ALA A 49 0.26 -20.22 13.86
N HIS A 50 -0.28 -20.61 15.01
CA HIS A 50 -0.66 -22.00 15.29
C HIS A 50 -1.88 -22.47 14.47
N ILE A 51 -2.73 -21.55 14.00
CA ILE A 51 -3.92 -21.89 13.20
C ILE A 51 -3.51 -22.30 11.78
N PHE A 52 -2.48 -21.68 11.23
CA PHE A 52 -2.00 -21.94 9.86
C PHE A 52 -0.83 -22.93 9.81
N PHE A 53 -0.02 -23.00 10.87
CA PHE A 53 1.18 -23.82 10.94
C PHE A 53 1.15 -24.76 12.17
N PRO A 54 0.68 -25.99 12.01
CA PRO A 54 0.48 -26.94 13.12
C PRO A 54 1.79 -27.63 13.57
N SER A 55 2.94 -26.98 13.45
CA SER A 55 4.17 -27.49 14.04
C SER A 55 4.10 -27.33 15.55
N GLY A 56 4.33 -28.38 16.33
CA GLY A 56 4.25 -28.34 17.80
C GLY A 56 5.27 -27.42 18.50
N ASN A 57 6.05 -26.63 17.74
CA ASN A 57 7.04 -25.68 18.24
C ASN A 57 6.65 -24.24 17.84
N THR A 58 6.37 -23.42 18.85
CA THR A 58 5.98 -22.00 18.67
C THR A 58 7.02 -21.19 17.89
N THR A 59 8.31 -21.44 18.11
CA THR A 59 9.38 -20.75 17.39
C THR A 59 9.33 -21.05 15.89
N THR A 60 9.10 -22.31 15.52
CA THR A 60 8.97 -22.72 14.11
C THR A 60 7.74 -22.08 13.46
N GLN A 61 6.61 -22.03 14.16
CA GLN A 61 5.38 -21.39 13.68
C GLN A 61 5.59 -19.89 13.41
N LEU A 62 6.24 -19.18 14.33
CA LEU A 62 6.55 -17.77 14.17
C LEU A 62 7.54 -17.53 13.04
N LEU A 63 8.54 -18.43 12.87
CA LEU A 63 9.50 -18.33 11.78
C LEU A 63 8.84 -18.52 10.41
N GLN A 64 7.90 -19.45 10.29
CA GLN A 64 7.12 -19.68 9.08
C GLN A 64 6.23 -18.48 8.76
N THR A 65 5.56 -17.93 9.78
CA THR A 65 4.74 -16.72 9.64
C THR A 65 5.57 -15.50 9.22
N ALA A 66 6.75 -15.33 9.80
CA ALA A 66 7.71 -14.28 9.41
C ALA A 66 8.24 -14.51 7.99
N GLY A 67 8.47 -15.76 7.58
CA GLY A 67 8.88 -16.11 6.22
C GLY A 67 7.82 -15.73 5.18
N VAL A 68 6.55 -16.02 5.45
CA VAL A 68 5.42 -15.59 4.61
C VAL A 68 5.35 -14.06 4.49
N PHE A 69 5.55 -13.37 5.60
CA PHE A 69 5.60 -11.91 5.61
C PHE A 69 6.77 -11.36 4.77
N ALA A 70 7.97 -11.92 4.95
CA ALA A 70 9.15 -11.54 4.19
C ALA A 70 8.99 -11.78 2.69
N ALA A 71 8.34 -12.89 2.30
CA ALA A 71 8.04 -13.16 0.90
C ALA A 71 7.18 -12.07 0.25
N GLY A 72 6.24 -11.48 1.00
CA GLY A 72 5.45 -10.33 0.56
C GLY A 72 6.33 -9.12 0.20
N PHE A 73 7.40 -8.88 0.94
CA PHE A 73 8.35 -7.79 0.63
C PHE A 73 9.10 -8.00 -0.68
N LEU A 74 9.42 -9.25 -1.05
CA LEU A 74 10.09 -9.56 -2.31
C LEU A 74 9.21 -9.24 -3.53
N MET A 75 7.90 -9.19 -3.37
CA MET A 75 6.97 -8.82 -4.44
C MET A 75 6.86 -7.31 -4.65
N ARG A 76 7.35 -6.46 -3.73
CA ARG A 76 7.26 -5.00 -3.85
C ARG A 76 7.97 -4.44 -5.09
N PRO A 77 9.21 -4.82 -5.45
CA PRO A 77 9.85 -4.32 -6.66
C PRO A 77 9.06 -4.67 -7.93
N ILE A 78 8.49 -5.87 -7.97
CA ILE A 78 7.66 -6.33 -9.09
C ILE A 78 6.37 -5.50 -9.15
N GLY A 79 5.74 -5.25 -8.00
CA GLY A 79 4.59 -4.38 -7.87
C GLY A 79 4.86 -2.95 -8.32
N GLY A 80 5.97 -2.37 -7.89
CA GLY A 80 6.41 -1.04 -8.30
C GLY A 80 6.55 -0.92 -9.81
N TRP A 81 7.19 -1.90 -10.46
CA TRP A 81 7.30 -1.94 -11.91
C TRP A 81 5.94 -2.09 -12.61
N LEU A 82 5.11 -3.02 -12.16
CA LEU A 82 3.79 -3.28 -12.76
C LEU A 82 2.86 -2.07 -12.64
N PHE A 83 2.69 -1.56 -11.43
CA PHE A 83 1.80 -0.43 -11.17
C PHE A 83 2.36 0.90 -11.71
N GLY A 84 3.68 1.08 -11.75
CA GLY A 84 4.31 2.18 -12.45
C GLY A 84 3.90 2.20 -13.93
N ARG A 85 3.97 1.06 -14.60
CA ARG A 85 3.54 0.92 -16.00
C ARG A 85 2.04 1.15 -16.21
N ILE A 86 1.21 0.75 -15.24
CA ILE A 86 -0.24 1.04 -15.25
C ILE A 86 -0.47 2.54 -15.05
N ALA A 87 0.26 3.17 -14.12
CA ALA A 87 0.18 4.59 -13.85
C ALA A 87 0.53 5.44 -15.07
N ASP A 88 1.57 5.06 -15.80
CA ASP A 88 2.00 5.77 -17.02
C ASP A 88 0.96 5.66 -18.15
N LYS A 89 0.28 4.49 -18.27
CA LYS A 89 -0.72 4.26 -19.33
C LYS A 89 -2.13 4.78 -18.99
N HIS A 90 -2.57 4.63 -17.76
CA HIS A 90 -3.96 4.86 -17.35
C HIS A 90 -4.11 6.02 -16.36
N GLY A 91 -3.01 6.62 -15.98
CA GLY A 91 -2.97 7.71 -15.01
C GLY A 91 -2.80 7.25 -13.55
N ARG A 92 -2.08 8.05 -12.78
CA ARG A 92 -1.62 7.74 -11.42
C ARG A 92 -2.76 7.49 -10.44
N LYS A 93 -3.84 8.29 -10.54
CA LYS A 93 -5.02 8.14 -9.68
C LYS A 93 -5.68 6.76 -9.82
N LYS A 94 -5.78 6.24 -11.05
CA LYS A 94 -6.38 4.92 -11.29
C LYS A 94 -5.48 3.79 -10.78
N SER A 95 -4.17 3.92 -10.98
CA SER A 95 -3.20 2.96 -10.48
C SER A 95 -3.24 2.87 -8.96
N MET A 96 -3.24 4.02 -8.27
CA MET A 96 -3.33 4.10 -6.82
C MET A 96 -4.64 3.53 -6.27
N LEU A 97 -5.79 3.83 -6.91
CA LEU A 97 -7.06 3.25 -6.51
C LEU A 97 -7.06 1.73 -6.66
N LEU A 98 -6.51 1.22 -7.78
CA LEU A 98 -6.42 -0.22 -8.03
C LEU A 98 -5.54 -0.91 -6.99
N SER A 99 -4.39 -0.31 -6.62
CA SER A 99 -3.51 -0.90 -5.61
C SER A 99 -4.19 -0.97 -4.24
N VAL A 100 -4.86 0.10 -3.79
CA VAL A 100 -5.59 0.10 -2.52
C VAL A 100 -6.72 -0.95 -2.53
N CYS A 101 -7.49 -1.05 -3.62
CA CYS A 101 -8.53 -2.08 -3.74
C CYS A 101 -7.96 -3.49 -3.66
N MET A 102 -6.83 -3.75 -4.32
CA MET A 102 -6.14 -5.04 -4.26
C MET A 102 -5.66 -5.37 -2.84
N MET A 103 -5.14 -4.38 -2.12
CA MET A 103 -4.70 -4.56 -0.74
C MET A 103 -5.88 -4.90 0.17
N CYS A 104 -6.97 -4.15 0.10
CA CYS A 104 -8.19 -4.41 0.87
C CYS A 104 -8.78 -5.80 0.56
N PHE A 105 -8.79 -6.19 -0.71
CA PHE A 105 -9.22 -7.52 -1.12
C PHE A 105 -8.32 -8.62 -0.55
N GLY A 106 -7.00 -8.43 -0.58
CA GLY A 106 -6.05 -9.36 0.03
C GLY A 106 -6.26 -9.53 1.54
N SER A 107 -6.48 -8.43 2.26
CA SER A 107 -6.79 -8.46 3.70
C SER A 107 -8.12 -9.17 3.99
N LEU A 108 -9.14 -8.95 3.16
CA LEU A 108 -10.42 -9.63 3.28
C LEU A 108 -10.27 -11.15 3.05
N VAL A 109 -9.49 -11.56 2.04
CA VAL A 109 -9.21 -12.98 1.79
C VAL A 109 -8.52 -13.60 3.01
N ILE A 110 -7.51 -12.96 3.59
CA ILE A 110 -6.82 -13.45 4.78
C ILE A 110 -7.78 -13.58 5.96
N ALA A 111 -8.67 -12.60 6.15
CA ALA A 111 -9.65 -12.61 7.23
C ALA A 111 -10.68 -13.75 7.11
N CYS A 112 -11.01 -14.15 5.88
CA CYS A 112 -11.95 -15.24 5.59
C CYS A 112 -11.27 -16.60 5.45
N LEU A 113 -9.94 -16.68 5.56
CA LEU A 113 -9.20 -17.91 5.30
C LEU A 113 -9.45 -18.93 6.43
N PRO A 114 -9.92 -20.15 6.11
CA PRO A 114 -10.04 -21.21 7.10
C PRO A 114 -8.66 -21.69 7.56
N GLY A 115 -8.59 -22.15 8.82
CA GLY A 115 -7.36 -22.66 9.39
C GLY A 115 -6.90 -24.00 8.82
N TYR A 116 -5.72 -24.43 9.26
CA TYR A 116 -5.13 -25.72 8.83
C TYR A 116 -6.02 -26.95 9.13
N GLU A 117 -6.74 -26.92 10.24
CA GLU A 117 -7.67 -28.02 10.62
C GLU A 117 -8.76 -28.27 9.58
N THR A 118 -9.15 -27.25 8.81
CA THR A 118 -10.23 -27.33 7.85
C THR A 118 -9.75 -27.69 6.45
N ILE A 119 -8.66 -27.06 5.97
CA ILE A 119 -8.18 -27.18 4.58
C ILE A 119 -6.73 -27.73 4.49
N GLY A 120 -6.14 -28.12 5.61
CA GLY A 120 -4.81 -28.74 5.65
C GLY A 120 -3.70 -27.84 5.09
N THR A 121 -2.81 -28.42 4.30
CA THR A 121 -1.66 -27.73 3.70
C THR A 121 -2.02 -26.57 2.76
N TRP A 122 -3.27 -26.46 2.35
CA TRP A 122 -3.75 -25.32 1.55
C TRP A 122 -3.86 -24.03 2.35
N ALA A 123 -4.00 -24.11 3.70
CA ALA A 123 -4.11 -22.92 4.54
C ALA A 123 -2.82 -22.06 4.49
N PRO A 124 -1.62 -22.58 4.76
CA PRO A 124 -0.38 -21.81 4.60
C PRO A 124 -0.13 -21.37 3.15
N ALA A 125 -0.49 -22.19 2.15
CA ALA A 125 -0.30 -21.85 0.75
C ALA A 125 -1.16 -20.66 0.33
N LEU A 126 -2.44 -20.65 0.71
CA LEU A 126 -3.34 -19.54 0.44
C LEU A 126 -2.95 -18.26 1.21
N LEU A 127 -2.48 -18.41 2.45
CA LEU A 127 -1.94 -17.29 3.22
C LEU A 127 -0.74 -16.67 2.50
N LEU A 128 0.19 -17.50 2.02
CA LEU A 128 1.34 -17.05 1.24
C LEU A 128 0.89 -16.32 -0.04
N LEU A 129 -0.02 -16.89 -0.82
CA LEU A 129 -0.54 -16.28 -2.04
C LEU A 129 -1.21 -14.92 -1.77
N ALA A 130 -2.03 -14.83 -0.72
CA ALA A 130 -2.66 -13.58 -0.33
C ALA A 130 -1.62 -12.52 0.07
N ARG A 131 -0.56 -12.90 0.78
CA ARG A 131 0.55 -12.00 1.14
C ARG A 131 1.40 -11.58 -0.05
N LEU A 132 1.67 -12.46 -1.00
CA LEU A 132 2.33 -12.09 -2.26
C LEU A 132 1.49 -11.08 -3.05
N PHE A 133 0.18 -11.29 -3.10
CA PHE A 133 -0.77 -10.40 -3.76
C PHE A 133 -0.81 -9.02 -3.10
N GLN A 134 -0.85 -8.96 -1.76
CA GLN A 134 -0.74 -7.71 -1.02
C GLN A 134 0.61 -7.01 -1.24
N GLY A 135 1.71 -7.75 -1.20
CA GLY A 135 3.05 -7.21 -1.45
C GLY A 135 3.20 -6.58 -2.83
N LEU A 136 2.57 -7.20 -3.84
CA LEU A 136 2.51 -6.65 -5.20
C LEU A 136 1.77 -5.30 -5.22
N SER A 137 0.64 -5.21 -4.51
CA SER A 137 -0.18 -4.00 -4.41
C SER A 137 0.58 -2.85 -3.74
N VAL A 138 1.20 -3.13 -2.61
CA VAL A 138 1.98 -2.18 -1.81
C VAL A 138 3.14 -1.58 -2.60
N GLY A 139 3.86 -2.39 -3.38
CA GLY A 139 4.95 -1.91 -4.22
C GLY A 139 4.49 -0.85 -5.23
N GLY A 140 3.27 -1.00 -5.74
CA GLY A 140 2.67 -0.04 -6.66
C GLY A 140 2.23 1.26 -6.00
N GLU A 141 1.70 1.17 -4.79
CA GLU A 141 1.17 2.34 -4.08
C GLU A 141 2.26 3.33 -3.72
N TYR A 142 3.37 2.85 -3.17
CA TYR A 142 4.46 3.72 -2.71
C TYR A 142 5.04 4.59 -3.83
N GLY A 143 5.33 4.01 -4.99
CA GLY A 143 5.88 4.74 -6.13
C GLY A 143 4.88 5.73 -6.75
N THR A 144 3.62 5.32 -6.88
CA THR A 144 2.56 6.15 -7.49
C THR A 144 2.10 7.27 -6.56
N SER A 145 2.01 7.04 -5.25
CA SER A 145 1.61 8.06 -4.29
C SER A 145 2.68 9.15 -4.15
N ALA A 146 3.97 8.79 -4.04
CA ALA A 146 5.07 9.73 -3.96
C ALA A 146 5.11 10.67 -5.19
N THR A 147 4.91 10.09 -6.38
CA THR A 147 4.89 10.88 -7.61
C THR A 147 3.61 11.73 -7.71
N TYR A 148 2.46 11.20 -7.31
CA TYR A 148 1.20 11.94 -7.27
C TYR A 148 1.28 13.13 -6.31
N MET A 149 1.83 12.95 -5.12
CA MET A 149 2.07 14.02 -4.15
C MET A 149 2.95 15.13 -4.72
N SER A 150 4.01 14.76 -5.45
CA SER A 150 4.91 15.74 -6.07
C SER A 150 4.23 16.53 -7.20
N GLU A 151 3.27 15.95 -7.91
CA GLU A 151 2.50 16.59 -8.98
C GLU A 151 1.40 17.54 -8.47
N VAL A 152 0.76 17.17 -7.36
CA VAL A 152 -0.28 17.98 -6.71
C VAL A 152 0.33 19.12 -5.88
N ALA A 153 1.62 19.02 -5.54
CA ALA A 153 2.33 20.01 -4.74
C ALA A 153 2.41 21.39 -5.43
N VAL A 154 2.39 22.44 -4.63
CA VAL A 154 2.63 23.81 -5.09
C VAL A 154 4.13 23.95 -5.42
N GLU A 155 4.44 24.69 -6.49
CA GLU A 155 5.82 25.01 -6.86
C GLU A 155 6.60 25.58 -5.66
N GLY A 156 7.80 25.08 -5.44
CA GLY A 156 8.65 25.45 -4.29
C GLY A 156 8.37 24.74 -2.97
N ARG A 157 7.29 23.96 -2.84
CA ARG A 157 6.94 23.22 -1.60
C ARG A 157 6.80 21.69 -1.80
N LYS A 158 7.36 21.14 -2.86
CA LYS A 158 7.25 19.71 -3.20
C LYS A 158 7.73 18.79 -2.07
N GLY A 159 8.83 19.15 -1.40
CA GLY A 159 9.36 18.36 -0.28
C GLY A 159 8.41 18.32 0.92
N PHE A 160 7.73 19.42 1.23
CA PHE A 160 6.73 19.46 2.30
C PHE A 160 5.53 18.54 2.01
N TYR A 161 5.02 18.57 0.78
CA TYR A 161 3.90 17.70 0.40
C TYR A 161 4.31 16.22 0.30
N ALA A 162 5.55 15.94 -0.06
CA ALA A 162 6.08 14.56 -0.12
C ALA A 162 6.41 13.97 1.26
N SER A 163 6.39 14.76 2.34
CA SER A 163 6.67 14.28 3.70
C SER A 163 5.46 13.65 4.41
N PHE A 164 4.26 13.75 3.84
CA PHE A 164 3.05 13.09 4.33
C PHE A 164 2.90 11.69 3.74
#